data_e90fa9d0c3ebb473286fff41a547d633
#
_entry.id   e90fa9d0c3ebb473286fff41a547d633
#
_cell.length_a   1.000
_cell.length_b   1.000
_cell.length_c   1.000
_cell.angle_alpha   90.00
_cell.angle_beta   90.00
_cell.angle_gamma   90.00
#
_symmetry.space_group_name_H-M   'P 1'
#
loop_
_entity.id
_entity.type
_entity.pdbx_description
1 polymer ?
#
loop_
_entity_poly.entity_id
_entity_poly.type
_entity_poly.pdbx_seq_one_letter_code
_entity_poly.pdbx_strand_id
1 'polypeptide(L)'
;MRLLILTQTCSLMSLQPPRARGAQAFHTSGVVVLGEAQVRWSDVCGLEVLKRALMLNVVYPVKHPTLFENTKPLSSLMLYGPTGCGKSHVGKALATEFNDSTFFYVMCQHFASKCLVGNENLTVRTLFEMVLNHAPSVLFLDELDALSGTGVSSESSGFLYRVKADFLSLLEGILFKQKVTVIGATKSPWAVDPALARVFRKWVYVPLPTDETRELMLLNGLKDVRHQLLEADMFYLVQKTVGYTCEDLTLLQREAKMEVRQKLKSATHFVKVEGYRRPSSASKTGDFLTPCSPVTPGAIRLTWKDIPKEALLEPELSLQDFEVVLQKYHASVTSSELDKLEAFRTNQESNIHTVLRVDMRAFNVGHVATDDAEVVKD
;
A
#
# COMPACT_ATOMS: atom_id res chain seq x y z
N MET A 1 -5.82 13.85 -15.88
CA MET A 1 -6.10 12.43 -15.65
C MET A 1 -6.79 11.86 -16.88
N ARG A 2 -6.05 11.32 -17.83
CA ARG A 2 -6.58 10.63 -19.01
C ARG A 2 -5.83 9.30 -19.15
N LEU A 3 -6.56 8.22 -18.93
CA LEU A 3 -6.16 6.86 -19.31
C LEU A 3 -6.15 6.81 -20.83
N LEU A 4 -4.99 6.57 -21.44
CA LEU A 4 -4.90 6.21 -22.85
C LEU A 4 -4.57 4.72 -22.94
N ILE A 5 -5.58 3.96 -23.36
CA ILE A 5 -5.44 2.56 -23.77
C ILE A 5 -4.95 2.61 -25.22
N LEU A 6 -3.72 2.19 -25.47
CA LEU A 6 -3.22 1.96 -26.84
C LEU A 6 -3.02 0.46 -27.06
N THR A 7 -3.99 -0.13 -27.73
CA THR A 7 -3.83 -1.35 -28.51
C THR A 7 -3.28 -0.95 -29.87
N GLN A 8 -2.00 -1.25 -30.20
CA GLN A 8 -1.57 -1.56 -31.56
C GLN A 8 -0.08 -1.90 -31.64
N THR A 9 0.18 -3.03 -32.27
CA THR A 9 1.35 -3.49 -33.05
C THR A 9 2.73 -2.91 -32.76
N CYS A 10 3.60 -3.79 -32.25
CA CYS A 10 5.05 -3.61 -32.15
C CYS A 10 5.69 -3.33 -33.52
N SER A 11 6.11 -2.11 -33.75
CA SER A 11 7.13 -1.77 -34.72
C SER A 11 8.42 -1.46 -33.95
N LEU A 12 9.50 -2.16 -34.29
CA LEU A 12 10.84 -1.96 -33.75
C LEU A 12 11.30 -0.52 -34.03
N MET A 13 11.16 0.36 -33.08
CA MET A 13 11.79 1.67 -33.10
C MET A 13 12.89 1.72 -32.03
N SER A 14 14.07 2.10 -32.48
CA SER A 14 15.27 2.41 -31.72
C SER A 14 14.94 3.31 -30.51
N LEU A 15 14.96 2.74 -29.29
CA LEU A 15 14.73 3.45 -28.04
C LEU A 15 15.98 4.23 -27.64
N GLN A 16 15.98 5.53 -27.91
CA GLN A 16 16.87 6.45 -27.20
C GLN A 16 16.29 6.71 -25.80
N PRO A 17 17.13 6.84 -24.74
CA PRO A 17 16.62 7.07 -23.39
C PRO A 17 15.94 8.44 -23.31
N PRO A 18 14.76 8.55 -22.69
CA PRO A 18 14.10 9.82 -22.49
C PRO A 18 14.87 10.67 -21.48
N ARG A 19 15.43 11.80 -21.95
CA ARG A 19 15.88 12.89 -21.08
C ARG A 19 14.67 13.49 -20.36
N ALA A 20 14.81 13.66 -19.06
CA ALA A 20 13.82 14.15 -18.12
C ALA A 20 13.02 15.37 -18.62
N ARG A 21 11.71 15.16 -18.82
CA ARG A 21 10.60 16.10 -18.62
C ARG A 21 9.31 15.38 -19.03
N GLY A 22 8.48 15.01 -18.05
CA GLY A 22 7.15 14.40 -18.27
C GLY A 22 7.19 12.87 -18.34
N ALA A 23 7.13 12.21 -17.20
CA ALA A 23 7.04 10.76 -17.11
C ALA A 23 5.72 10.27 -17.71
N GLN A 24 5.76 9.78 -18.94
CA GLN A 24 4.66 9.00 -19.52
C GLN A 24 4.76 7.58 -18.96
N ALA A 25 3.72 7.14 -18.27
CA ALA A 25 3.58 5.75 -17.85
C ALA A 25 3.50 4.85 -19.10
N PHE A 26 4.53 4.06 -19.36
CA PHE A 26 4.48 3.06 -20.41
C PHE A 26 3.71 1.84 -19.93
N HIS A 27 2.46 1.72 -20.35
CA HIS A 27 1.63 0.54 -20.14
C HIS A 27 1.99 -0.54 -21.16
N THR A 28 3.04 -1.29 -20.90
CA THR A 28 3.34 -2.48 -21.70
C THR A 28 2.99 -3.72 -20.86
N SER A 29 1.94 -4.44 -21.27
CA SER A 29 1.67 -5.82 -20.84
C SER A 29 1.63 -6.11 -19.33
N GLY A 30 0.98 -5.25 -18.51
CA GLY A 30 0.84 -5.50 -17.06
C GLY A 30 2.03 -5.01 -16.23
N VAL A 31 3.02 -4.40 -16.85
CA VAL A 31 4.14 -3.70 -16.21
C VAL A 31 3.79 -2.22 -16.14
N VAL A 32 3.81 -1.65 -14.96
CA VAL A 32 3.64 -0.21 -14.75
C VAL A 32 4.98 0.35 -14.31
N VAL A 33 5.59 1.19 -15.16
CA VAL A 33 6.71 2.03 -14.75
C VAL A 33 6.08 3.22 -14.03
N LEU A 34 6.23 3.29 -12.71
CA LEU A 34 5.67 4.37 -11.92
C LEU A 34 6.58 5.60 -12.06
N GLY A 35 6.22 6.51 -12.96
CA GLY A 35 6.93 7.79 -13.13
C GLY A 35 6.57 8.82 -12.05
N GLU A 36 5.33 8.86 -11.59
CA GLU A 36 4.86 9.63 -10.45
C GLU A 36 3.93 8.74 -9.63
N ALA A 37 4.44 8.17 -8.56
CA ALA A 37 3.61 7.46 -7.60
C ALA A 37 2.76 8.48 -6.85
N GLN A 38 1.44 8.28 -6.86
CA GLN A 38 0.49 9.14 -6.13
C GLN A 38 0.52 8.92 -4.61
N VAL A 39 1.29 7.93 -4.12
CA VAL A 39 1.36 7.51 -2.73
C VAL A 39 2.72 7.92 -2.17
N ARG A 40 2.72 8.77 -1.18
CA ARG A 40 3.94 9.19 -0.49
C ARG A 40 4.29 8.23 0.65
N TRP A 41 5.55 8.23 1.05
CA TRP A 41 6.03 7.47 2.19
C TRP A 41 5.33 7.86 3.50
N SER A 42 4.94 9.14 3.64
CA SER A 42 4.14 9.67 4.75
C SER A 42 2.71 9.13 4.80
N ASP A 43 2.19 8.63 3.67
CA ASP A 43 0.81 8.13 3.59
C ASP A 43 0.70 6.69 4.10
N VAL A 44 1.83 6.01 4.25
CA VAL A 44 1.91 4.68 4.88
C VAL A 44 1.88 4.84 6.39
N CYS A 45 0.75 4.55 7.01
CA CYS A 45 0.61 4.59 8.47
C CYS A 45 1.30 3.39 9.11
N GLY A 46 2.06 3.62 10.19
CA GLY A 46 2.79 2.57 10.91
C GLY A 46 3.88 1.91 10.09
N LEU A 47 4.18 0.63 10.40
CA LEU A 47 5.20 -0.19 9.74
C LEU A 47 6.62 0.42 9.82
N GLU A 48 6.94 1.15 10.87
CA GLU A 48 8.19 1.92 10.98
C GLU A 48 9.44 1.04 10.88
N VAL A 49 9.39 -0.18 11.41
CA VAL A 49 10.49 -1.15 11.32
C VAL A 49 10.71 -1.58 9.86
N LEU A 50 9.61 -1.86 9.14
CA LEU A 50 9.67 -2.21 7.73
C LEU A 50 10.18 -1.03 6.88
N LYS A 51 9.66 0.17 7.13
CA LYS A 51 10.10 1.40 6.44
C LYS A 51 11.60 1.61 6.60
N ARG A 52 12.13 1.54 7.83
CA ARG A 52 13.57 1.65 8.08
C ARG A 52 14.37 0.54 7.39
N ALA A 53 13.88 -0.69 7.44
CA ALA A 53 14.53 -1.82 6.77
C ALA A 53 14.60 -1.63 5.25
N LEU A 54 13.53 -1.13 4.61
CA LEU A 54 13.52 -0.83 3.18
C LEU A 54 14.44 0.34 2.84
N MET A 55 14.44 1.41 3.63
CA MET A 55 15.35 2.54 3.44
C MET A 55 16.82 2.10 3.48
N LEU A 56 17.21 1.34 4.52
CA LEU A 56 18.60 0.91 4.69
C LEU A 56 19.05 -0.13 3.67
N ASN A 57 18.20 -1.09 3.32
CA ASN A 57 18.61 -2.23 2.50
C ASN A 57 18.31 -2.06 1.00
N VAL A 58 17.43 -1.12 0.63
CA VAL A 58 16.99 -0.94 -0.76
C VAL A 58 17.27 0.49 -1.22
N VAL A 59 16.77 1.50 -0.53
CA VAL A 59 16.83 2.89 -1.01
C VAL A 59 18.26 3.44 -0.94
N TYR A 60 18.89 3.38 0.23
CA TYR A 60 20.21 3.97 0.41
C TYR A 60 21.31 3.31 -0.45
N PRO A 61 21.37 1.97 -0.61
CA PRO A 61 22.35 1.35 -1.50
C PRO A 61 22.21 1.77 -2.95
N VAL A 62 21.00 2.04 -3.42
CA VAL A 62 20.73 2.51 -4.78
C VAL A 62 21.07 3.99 -4.95
N LYS A 63 20.69 4.84 -3.96
CA LYS A 63 20.96 6.29 -4.00
C LYS A 63 22.44 6.64 -3.73
N HIS A 64 23.10 5.88 -2.87
CA HIS A 64 24.45 6.16 -2.39
C HIS A 64 25.36 4.93 -2.50
N PRO A 65 25.63 4.41 -3.70
CA PRO A 65 26.37 3.17 -3.89
C PRO A 65 27.76 3.20 -3.27
N THR A 66 28.43 4.35 -3.24
CA THR A 66 29.78 4.52 -2.66
C THR A 66 29.85 4.21 -1.16
N LEU A 67 28.78 4.48 -0.41
CA LEU A 67 28.72 4.17 1.02
C LEU A 67 28.60 2.66 1.30
N PHE A 68 28.20 1.89 0.30
CA PHE A 68 27.91 0.46 0.41
C PHE A 68 28.87 -0.43 -0.40
N GLU A 69 29.98 0.12 -0.91
CA GLU A 69 30.95 -0.66 -1.70
C GLU A 69 31.49 -1.89 -0.98
N ASN A 70 31.67 -1.80 0.34
CA ASN A 70 32.16 -2.89 1.18
C ASN A 70 31.05 -3.77 1.76
N THR A 71 29.77 -3.40 1.59
CA THR A 71 28.63 -4.16 2.08
C THR A 71 27.82 -4.63 0.88
N LYS A 72 27.59 -5.93 0.76
CA LYS A 72 26.73 -6.45 -0.31
C LYS A 72 25.29 -6.01 -0.03
N PRO A 73 24.68 -5.13 -0.83
CA PRO A 73 23.30 -4.72 -0.64
C PRO A 73 22.36 -5.92 -0.79
N LEU A 74 21.21 -5.84 -0.15
CA LEU A 74 20.21 -6.87 -0.27
C LEU A 74 19.62 -6.85 -1.68
N SER A 75 19.88 -7.87 -2.46
CA SER A 75 19.41 -7.96 -3.86
C SER A 75 17.98 -8.46 -3.98
N SER A 76 17.46 -9.16 -2.95
CA SER A 76 16.11 -9.72 -2.99
C SER A 76 15.44 -9.75 -1.61
N LEU A 77 14.16 -9.35 -1.56
CA LEU A 77 13.34 -9.25 -0.37
C LEU A 77 11.91 -9.73 -0.65
N MET A 78 11.32 -10.52 0.24
CA MET A 78 9.92 -10.92 0.18
C MET A 78 9.12 -10.29 1.31
N LEU A 79 8.04 -9.59 0.98
CA LEU A 79 7.02 -9.12 1.92
C LEU A 79 5.88 -10.14 1.99
N TYR A 80 5.53 -10.60 3.17
CA TYR A 80 4.40 -11.53 3.34
C TYR A 80 3.54 -11.13 4.53
N GLY A 81 2.27 -11.49 4.50
CA GLY A 81 1.33 -11.18 5.57
C GLY A 81 -0.11 -11.12 5.08
N PRO A 82 -1.08 -10.85 5.95
CA PRO A 82 -2.50 -10.88 5.61
C PRO A 82 -2.85 -9.95 4.45
N THR A 83 -3.91 -10.27 3.74
CA THR A 83 -4.46 -9.39 2.69
C THR A 83 -4.86 -8.04 3.31
N GLY A 84 -4.75 -6.95 2.57
CA GLY A 84 -5.19 -5.63 3.05
C GLY A 84 -4.27 -4.93 4.06
N CYS A 85 -3.11 -5.51 4.44
CA CYS A 85 -2.16 -4.90 5.40
C CYS A 85 -1.17 -3.90 4.77
N GLY A 86 -1.36 -3.50 3.52
CA GLY A 86 -0.59 -2.44 2.90
C GLY A 86 0.68 -2.86 2.16
N LYS A 87 0.93 -4.16 1.89
CA LYS A 87 2.11 -4.62 1.11
C LYS A 87 2.26 -3.90 -0.23
N SER A 88 1.22 -3.89 -1.04
CA SER A 88 1.18 -3.18 -2.32
C SER A 88 1.29 -1.67 -2.17
N HIS A 89 0.73 -1.12 -1.07
CA HIS A 89 0.79 0.30 -0.76
C HIS A 89 2.21 0.75 -0.43
N VAL A 90 2.94 -0.07 0.35
CA VAL A 90 4.38 0.11 0.63
C VAL A 90 5.19 0.09 -0.66
N GLY A 91 4.89 -0.85 -1.58
CA GLY A 91 5.55 -0.91 -2.90
C GLY A 91 5.37 0.36 -3.71
N LYS A 92 4.15 0.90 -3.73
CA LYS A 92 3.85 2.18 -4.42
C LYS A 92 4.51 3.37 -3.74
N ALA A 93 4.52 3.42 -2.40
CA ALA A 93 5.19 4.48 -1.67
C ALA A 93 6.71 4.41 -1.84
N LEU A 94 7.28 3.20 -1.89
CA LEU A 94 8.70 3.01 -2.14
C LEU A 94 9.11 3.57 -3.51
N ALA A 95 8.26 3.47 -4.53
CA ALA A 95 8.51 4.03 -5.85
C ALA A 95 8.77 5.54 -5.83
N THR A 96 8.16 6.30 -4.91
CA THR A 96 8.39 7.75 -4.80
C THR A 96 9.77 8.11 -4.28
N GLU A 97 10.43 7.17 -3.59
CA GLU A 97 11.79 7.38 -3.09
C GLU A 97 12.86 7.22 -4.19
N PHE A 98 12.50 6.67 -5.35
CA PHE A 98 13.43 6.43 -6.45
C PHE A 98 13.30 7.46 -7.59
N ASN A 99 13.34 8.75 -7.26
CA ASN A 99 13.21 9.83 -8.26
C ASN A 99 14.24 9.76 -9.40
N ASP A 100 15.43 9.19 -9.13
CA ASP A 100 16.55 9.09 -10.08
C ASP A 100 16.76 7.67 -10.63
N SER A 101 16.05 6.69 -10.10
CA SER A 101 16.15 5.28 -10.47
C SER A 101 14.84 4.77 -11.04
N THR A 102 14.91 3.80 -11.95
CA THR A 102 13.72 3.23 -12.54
C THR A 102 13.09 2.18 -11.62
N PHE A 103 11.82 2.36 -11.32
CA PHE A 103 11.02 1.45 -10.51
C PHE A 103 9.99 0.74 -11.37
N PHE A 104 10.04 -0.59 -11.41
CA PHE A 104 9.11 -1.44 -12.15
C PHE A 104 8.16 -2.11 -11.18
N TYR A 105 6.86 -1.82 -11.31
CA TYR A 105 5.81 -2.47 -10.54
C TYR A 105 5.07 -3.47 -11.42
N VAL A 106 5.08 -4.74 -11.03
CA VAL A 106 4.47 -5.84 -11.78
C VAL A 106 3.43 -6.54 -10.91
N MET A 107 2.17 -6.54 -11.36
CA MET A 107 1.14 -7.37 -10.77
C MET A 107 1.21 -8.76 -11.41
N CYS A 108 1.72 -9.75 -10.67
CA CYS A 108 1.97 -11.10 -11.20
C CYS A 108 0.70 -11.79 -11.71
N GLN A 109 -0.47 -11.52 -11.10
CA GLN A 109 -1.75 -12.04 -11.57
C GLN A 109 -2.09 -11.55 -13.00
N HIS A 110 -1.96 -10.24 -13.25
CA HIS A 110 -2.21 -9.68 -14.57
C HIS A 110 -1.13 -10.09 -15.58
N PHE A 111 0.10 -10.20 -15.13
CA PHE A 111 1.21 -10.66 -15.94
C PHE A 111 1.00 -12.11 -16.41
N ALA A 112 0.66 -13.02 -15.49
CA ALA A 112 0.35 -14.41 -15.81
C ALA A 112 -0.83 -14.53 -16.81
N SER A 113 -1.91 -13.78 -16.61
CA SER A 113 -3.08 -13.76 -17.51
C SER A 113 -2.71 -13.33 -18.92
N LYS A 114 -1.84 -12.34 -19.07
CA LYS A 114 -1.40 -11.85 -20.38
C LYS A 114 -0.43 -12.79 -21.08
N CYS A 115 0.41 -13.46 -20.33
CA CYS A 115 1.25 -14.52 -20.89
C CYS A 115 0.41 -15.65 -21.47
N LEU A 116 -0.77 -15.94 -20.90
CA LEU A 116 -1.71 -16.96 -21.41
C LEU A 116 -2.33 -16.60 -22.78
N VAL A 117 -2.45 -15.32 -23.10
CA VAL A 117 -3.16 -14.83 -24.32
C VAL A 117 -2.19 -14.48 -25.46
N GLY A 118 -0.88 -14.30 -25.18
CA GLY A 118 0.10 -13.78 -26.14
C GLY A 118 1.35 -14.64 -26.31
N ASN A 119 2.36 -14.07 -27.00
CA ASN A 119 3.69 -14.68 -27.13
C ASN A 119 4.44 -14.63 -25.79
N GLU A 120 4.41 -15.73 -25.07
CA GLU A 120 4.86 -15.94 -23.71
C GLU A 120 6.28 -15.47 -23.47
N ASN A 121 7.21 -16.05 -24.23
CA ASN A 121 8.63 -15.83 -24.09
C ASN A 121 9.04 -14.38 -24.38
N LEU A 122 8.33 -13.73 -25.28
CA LEU A 122 8.62 -12.34 -25.64
C LEU A 122 8.26 -11.40 -24.47
N THR A 123 7.11 -11.64 -23.81
CA THR A 123 6.63 -10.78 -22.73
C THR A 123 7.52 -10.86 -21.49
N VAL A 124 7.92 -12.08 -21.10
CA VAL A 124 8.81 -12.30 -19.94
C VAL A 124 10.20 -11.70 -20.21
N ARG A 125 10.82 -12.05 -21.35
CA ARG A 125 12.15 -11.55 -21.72
C ARG A 125 12.19 -10.04 -21.85
N THR A 126 11.18 -9.43 -22.50
CA THR A 126 11.10 -7.98 -22.66
C THR A 126 11.04 -7.26 -21.31
N LEU A 127 10.30 -7.80 -20.33
CA LEU A 127 10.29 -7.24 -18.98
C LEU A 127 11.70 -7.22 -18.39
N PHE A 128 12.39 -8.36 -18.38
CA PHE A 128 13.71 -8.47 -17.77
C PHE A 128 14.79 -7.68 -18.53
N GLU A 129 14.71 -7.59 -19.84
CA GLU A 129 15.56 -6.73 -20.66
C GLU A 129 15.34 -5.24 -20.33
N MET A 130 14.09 -4.79 -20.17
CA MET A 130 13.79 -3.42 -19.75
C MET A 130 14.39 -3.14 -18.36
N VAL A 131 14.19 -4.03 -17.39
CA VAL A 131 14.73 -3.88 -16.05
C VAL A 131 16.26 -3.77 -16.06
N LEU A 132 16.94 -4.59 -16.85
CA LEU A 132 18.40 -4.57 -16.97
C LEU A 132 18.93 -3.32 -17.70
N ASN A 133 18.26 -2.88 -18.75
CA ASN A 133 18.67 -1.72 -19.54
C ASN A 133 18.55 -0.41 -18.75
N HIS A 134 17.70 -0.39 -17.72
CA HIS A 134 17.52 0.76 -16.84
C HIS A 134 18.17 0.60 -15.47
N ALA A 135 19.15 -0.29 -15.35
CA ALA A 135 19.88 -0.48 -14.10
C ALA A 135 20.76 0.75 -13.75
N PRO A 136 20.85 1.19 -12.48
CA PRO A 136 20.27 0.54 -11.29
C PRO A 136 18.75 0.69 -11.20
N SER A 137 18.05 -0.41 -10.92
CA SER A 137 16.59 -0.44 -10.95
C SER A 137 16.04 -1.31 -9.82
N VAL A 138 14.76 -1.10 -9.51
CA VAL A 138 14.00 -1.88 -8.54
C VAL A 138 12.83 -2.56 -9.25
N LEU A 139 12.70 -3.87 -9.06
CA LEU A 139 11.60 -4.67 -9.57
C LEU A 139 10.72 -5.10 -8.41
N PHE A 140 9.50 -4.58 -8.36
CA PHE A 140 8.50 -4.97 -7.36
C PHE A 140 7.49 -5.94 -7.99
N LEU A 141 7.40 -7.16 -7.43
CA LEU A 141 6.54 -8.23 -7.89
C LEU A 141 5.40 -8.41 -6.89
N ASP A 142 4.22 -7.92 -7.23
CA ASP A 142 3.04 -8.04 -6.37
C ASP A 142 2.23 -9.30 -6.68
N GLU A 143 1.62 -9.88 -5.65
CA GLU A 143 0.86 -11.13 -5.73
C GLU A 143 1.65 -12.29 -6.37
N LEU A 144 2.87 -12.52 -5.89
CA LEU A 144 3.79 -13.50 -6.46
C LEU A 144 3.22 -14.94 -6.42
N ASP A 145 2.35 -15.23 -5.47
CA ASP A 145 1.61 -16.50 -5.36
C ASP A 145 0.78 -16.82 -6.63
N ALA A 146 0.38 -15.81 -7.40
CA ALA A 146 -0.33 -16.02 -8.67
C ALA A 146 0.50 -16.77 -9.72
N LEU A 147 1.83 -16.69 -9.67
CA LEU A 147 2.72 -17.44 -10.57
C LEU A 147 2.85 -18.92 -10.17
N SER A 148 2.35 -19.32 -9.01
CA SER A 148 2.49 -20.71 -8.51
C SER A 148 1.47 -21.67 -9.11
N GLY A 149 0.48 -21.18 -9.86
CA GLY A 149 -0.43 -22.00 -10.67
C GLY A 149 -1.43 -22.87 -9.89
N THR A 150 -1.64 -22.59 -8.61
CA THR A 150 -2.67 -23.29 -7.81
C THR A 150 -4.06 -22.83 -8.26
N GLY A 151 -4.78 -23.70 -8.95
CA GLY A 151 -6.18 -23.44 -9.40
C GLY A 151 -6.40 -23.31 -10.90
N VAL A 152 -5.41 -23.61 -11.74
CA VAL A 152 -5.53 -23.55 -13.20
C VAL A 152 -5.88 -24.92 -13.77
N SER A 153 -6.74 -24.95 -14.82
CA SER A 153 -7.14 -26.16 -15.55
C SER A 153 -5.92 -26.89 -16.12
N SER A 154 -6.02 -28.20 -16.28
CA SER A 154 -4.93 -29.10 -16.72
C SER A 154 -4.27 -28.69 -18.05
N GLU A 155 -5.01 -28.08 -18.96
CA GLU A 155 -4.50 -27.64 -20.27
C GLU A 155 -3.62 -26.39 -20.15
N SER A 156 -3.91 -25.48 -19.21
CA SER A 156 -3.11 -24.28 -18.94
C SER A 156 -1.93 -24.51 -18.03
N SER A 157 -1.85 -25.68 -17.36
CA SER A 157 -0.80 -25.96 -16.37
C SER A 157 0.58 -26.12 -17.00
N GLY A 158 0.69 -26.77 -18.16
CA GLY A 158 1.97 -26.94 -18.87
C GLY A 158 2.54 -25.63 -19.42
N PHE A 159 1.67 -24.70 -19.75
CA PHE A 159 2.01 -23.38 -20.20
C PHE A 159 2.56 -22.51 -19.05
N LEU A 160 1.82 -22.42 -17.94
CA LEU A 160 2.28 -21.67 -16.75
C LEU A 160 3.60 -22.23 -16.20
N TYR A 161 3.81 -23.54 -16.32
CA TYR A 161 5.08 -24.14 -15.92
C TYR A 161 6.27 -23.58 -16.73
N ARG A 162 6.11 -23.44 -18.06
CA ARG A 162 7.14 -22.85 -18.92
C ARG A 162 7.39 -21.39 -18.61
N VAL A 163 6.33 -20.57 -18.52
CA VAL A 163 6.43 -19.15 -18.16
C VAL A 163 7.14 -18.98 -16.82
N LYS A 164 6.81 -19.81 -15.84
CA LYS A 164 7.44 -19.80 -14.53
C LYS A 164 8.92 -20.20 -14.57
N ALA A 165 9.28 -21.22 -15.35
CA ALA A 165 10.66 -21.65 -15.50
C ALA A 165 11.53 -20.55 -16.17
N ASP A 166 11.02 -19.91 -17.23
CA ASP A 166 11.68 -18.80 -17.88
C ASP A 166 11.80 -17.59 -16.94
N PHE A 167 10.71 -17.28 -16.21
CA PHE A 167 10.71 -16.20 -15.24
C PHE A 167 11.74 -16.42 -14.14
N LEU A 168 11.82 -17.62 -13.57
CA LEU A 168 12.79 -17.99 -12.54
C LEU A 168 14.23 -17.86 -13.06
N SER A 169 14.51 -18.42 -14.22
CA SER A 169 15.86 -18.37 -14.83
C SER A 169 16.33 -16.93 -15.08
N LEU A 170 15.43 -16.08 -15.59
CA LEU A 170 15.74 -14.67 -15.84
C LEU A 170 15.88 -13.88 -14.54
N LEU A 171 15.05 -14.19 -13.53
CA LEU A 171 15.11 -13.57 -12.20
C LEU A 171 16.44 -13.87 -11.50
N GLU A 172 16.90 -15.12 -11.53
CA GLU A 172 18.23 -15.50 -11.03
C GLU A 172 19.35 -14.79 -11.79
N GLY A 173 19.20 -14.68 -13.11
CA GLY A 173 20.17 -14.00 -13.96
C GLY A 173 20.34 -12.52 -13.65
N ILE A 174 19.28 -11.79 -13.36
CA ILE A 174 19.37 -10.35 -13.00
C ILE A 174 19.94 -10.15 -11.59
N LEU A 175 19.60 -11.05 -10.65
CA LEU A 175 20.12 -10.98 -9.28
C LEU A 175 21.63 -11.25 -9.23
N PHE A 176 22.14 -12.10 -10.12
CA PHE A 176 23.57 -12.35 -10.24
C PHE A 176 24.35 -11.10 -10.66
N LYS A 177 23.77 -10.25 -11.49
CA LYS A 177 24.39 -8.99 -11.97
C LYS A 177 24.47 -7.89 -10.91
N GLN A 178 23.81 -8.05 -9.76
CA GLN A 178 23.83 -7.17 -8.57
C GLN A 178 23.50 -5.67 -8.84
N LYS A 179 22.85 -5.37 -9.96
CA LYS A 179 22.45 -4.01 -10.33
C LYS A 179 20.94 -3.79 -10.21
N VAL A 180 20.19 -4.84 -9.85
CA VAL A 180 18.74 -4.81 -9.72
C VAL A 180 18.36 -5.34 -8.35
N THR A 181 17.50 -4.61 -7.65
CA THR A 181 16.90 -5.07 -6.40
C THR A 181 15.51 -5.61 -6.69
N VAL A 182 15.21 -6.81 -6.24
CA VAL A 182 13.90 -7.47 -6.43
C VAL A 182 13.15 -7.52 -5.12
N ILE A 183 11.91 -7.04 -5.12
CA ILE A 183 11.02 -7.11 -3.96
C ILE A 183 9.77 -7.88 -4.37
N GLY A 184 9.50 -9.00 -3.71
CA GLY A 184 8.26 -9.75 -3.88
C GLY A 184 7.25 -9.40 -2.79
N ALA A 185 5.96 -9.51 -3.11
CA ALA A 185 4.89 -9.44 -2.13
C ALA A 185 3.92 -10.60 -2.32
N THR A 186 3.48 -11.23 -1.23
CA THR A 186 2.52 -12.33 -1.24
C THR A 186 1.61 -12.29 -0.02
N LYS A 187 0.37 -12.71 -0.19
CA LYS A 187 -0.58 -12.96 0.91
C LYS A 187 -0.49 -14.40 1.44
N SER A 188 -0.04 -15.33 0.58
CA SER A 188 -0.02 -16.77 0.86
C SER A 188 1.40 -17.30 0.69
N PRO A 189 2.31 -17.10 1.68
CA PRO A 189 3.72 -17.49 1.56
C PRO A 189 3.92 -19.00 1.34
N TRP A 190 3.01 -19.83 1.85
CA TRP A 190 3.02 -21.30 1.64
C TRP A 190 2.63 -21.70 0.22
N ALA A 191 1.97 -20.82 -0.54
CA ALA A 191 1.57 -21.08 -1.93
C ALA A 191 2.67 -20.70 -2.93
N VAL A 192 3.67 -19.94 -2.50
CA VAL A 192 4.80 -19.57 -3.37
C VAL A 192 5.63 -20.81 -3.69
N ASP A 193 5.93 -20.98 -4.98
CA ASP A 193 6.77 -22.09 -5.43
C ASP A 193 8.12 -22.11 -4.69
N PRO A 194 8.57 -23.28 -4.21
CA PRO A 194 9.83 -23.41 -3.47
C PRO A 194 11.06 -22.91 -4.25
N ALA A 195 11.07 -23.00 -5.58
CA ALA A 195 12.17 -22.49 -6.40
C ALA A 195 12.16 -20.94 -6.41
N LEU A 196 10.99 -20.31 -6.56
CA LEU A 196 10.85 -18.86 -6.43
C LEU A 196 11.15 -18.38 -5.00
N ALA A 197 10.72 -19.14 -3.99
CA ALA A 197 10.97 -18.80 -2.59
C ALA A 197 12.47 -18.71 -2.26
N ARG A 198 13.29 -19.59 -2.83
CA ARG A 198 14.75 -19.62 -2.63
C ARG A 198 15.47 -18.42 -3.20
N VAL A 199 14.89 -17.73 -4.18
CA VAL A 199 15.46 -16.53 -4.78
C VAL A 199 15.48 -15.37 -3.79
N PHE A 200 14.50 -15.32 -2.88
CA PHE A 200 14.37 -14.25 -1.89
C PHE A 200 15.18 -14.55 -0.62
N ARG A 201 16.25 -13.80 -0.43
CA ARG A 201 17.17 -13.99 0.70
C ARG A 201 16.61 -13.56 2.04
N LYS A 202 15.67 -12.64 2.03
CA LYS A 202 15.07 -12.10 3.26
C LYS A 202 13.55 -12.07 3.12
N TRP A 203 12.88 -12.55 4.17
CA TRP A 203 11.43 -12.55 4.29
C TRP A 203 11.04 -11.61 5.42
N VAL A 204 10.11 -10.71 5.16
CA VAL A 204 9.65 -9.72 6.14
C VAL A 204 8.14 -9.83 6.30
N TYR A 205 7.73 -10.08 7.52
CA TYR A 205 6.33 -10.14 7.88
C TYR A 205 5.71 -8.73 7.97
N VAL A 206 4.57 -8.56 7.35
CA VAL A 206 3.75 -7.34 7.42
C VAL A 206 2.52 -7.69 8.28
N PRO A 207 2.51 -7.27 9.56
CA PRO A 207 1.44 -7.61 10.50
C PRO A 207 0.16 -6.82 10.24
N LEU A 208 -0.90 -7.19 10.96
CA LEU A 208 -2.08 -6.34 11.13
C LEU A 208 -1.68 -5.00 11.79
N PRO A 209 -2.42 -3.92 11.53
CA PRO A 209 -2.14 -2.62 12.13
C PRO A 209 -2.31 -2.67 13.65
N THR A 210 -1.35 -2.08 14.37
CA THR A 210 -1.42 -1.89 15.83
C THR A 210 -2.49 -0.88 16.20
N ASP A 211 -2.85 -0.78 17.48
CA ASP A 211 -3.81 0.20 18.00
C ASP A 211 -3.44 1.62 17.57
N GLU A 212 -2.18 1.99 17.75
CA GLU A 212 -1.63 3.29 17.32
C GLU A 212 -1.76 3.51 15.81
N THR A 213 -1.49 2.48 15.02
CA THR A 213 -1.62 2.56 13.56
C THR A 213 -3.08 2.71 13.14
N ARG A 214 -4.02 1.99 13.81
CA ARG A 214 -5.45 2.11 13.55
C ARG A 214 -5.95 3.52 13.87
N GLU A 215 -5.53 4.06 15.02
CA GLU A 215 -5.86 5.43 15.41
C GLU A 215 -5.35 6.45 14.37
N LEU A 216 -4.08 6.36 13.99
CA LEU A 216 -3.49 7.23 12.95
C LEU A 216 -4.23 7.15 11.62
N MET A 217 -4.66 5.96 11.21
CA MET A 217 -5.43 5.78 9.98
C MET A 217 -6.82 6.42 10.08
N LEU A 218 -7.50 6.24 11.21
CA LEU A 218 -8.81 6.86 11.46
C LEU A 218 -8.68 8.39 11.46
N LEU A 219 -7.71 8.96 12.16
CA LEU A 219 -7.44 10.40 12.18
C LEU A 219 -7.10 10.94 10.79
N ASN A 220 -6.24 10.25 10.03
CA ASN A 220 -5.88 10.67 8.68
C ASN A 220 -7.09 10.71 7.74
N GLY A 221 -7.99 9.75 7.86
CA GLY A 221 -9.22 9.72 7.08
C GLY A 221 -10.23 10.81 7.43
N LEU A 222 -10.12 11.42 8.61
CA LEU A 222 -11.01 12.47 9.08
C LEU A 222 -10.49 13.89 8.83
N LYS A 223 -9.25 14.08 8.43
CA LYS A 223 -8.60 15.40 8.26
C LYS A 223 -9.42 16.41 7.43
N ASP A 224 -10.07 15.94 6.37
CA ASP A 224 -10.84 16.79 5.45
C ASP A 224 -12.36 16.61 5.61
N VAL A 225 -12.81 16.00 6.71
CA VAL A 225 -14.21 15.72 6.98
C VAL A 225 -14.67 16.47 8.22
N ARG A 226 -15.85 17.09 8.15
CA ARG A 226 -16.48 17.67 9.34
C ARG A 226 -17.01 16.54 10.21
N HIS A 227 -16.58 16.49 11.45
CA HIS A 227 -16.99 15.46 12.42
C HIS A 227 -17.14 16.05 13.82
N GLN A 228 -17.96 15.40 14.61
CA GLN A 228 -18.17 15.69 16.04
C GLN A 228 -17.59 14.60 16.95
N LEU A 229 -16.66 13.78 16.43
CA LEU A 229 -16.04 12.71 17.20
C LEU A 229 -15.10 13.30 18.26
N LEU A 230 -15.24 12.81 19.48
CA LEU A 230 -14.38 13.12 20.62
C LEU A 230 -13.25 12.09 20.73
N GLU A 231 -12.24 12.39 21.56
CA GLU A 231 -11.15 11.44 21.83
C GLU A 231 -11.66 10.09 22.39
N ALA A 232 -12.70 10.13 23.23
CA ALA A 232 -13.35 8.91 23.74
C ALA A 232 -13.96 8.05 22.62
N ASP A 233 -14.54 8.70 21.59
CA ASP A 233 -15.11 8.00 20.43
C ASP A 233 -14.02 7.36 19.59
N MET A 234 -12.88 8.04 19.44
CA MET A 234 -11.73 7.50 18.73
C MET A 234 -11.17 6.27 19.44
N PHE A 235 -11.00 6.34 20.77
CA PHE A 235 -10.61 5.19 21.57
C PHE A 235 -11.57 4.01 21.40
N TYR A 236 -12.89 4.27 21.47
CA TYR A 236 -13.92 3.26 21.24
C TYR A 236 -13.79 2.62 19.84
N LEU A 237 -13.59 3.41 18.79
CA LEU A 237 -13.43 2.91 17.43
C LEU A 237 -12.17 2.05 17.30
N VAL A 238 -11.05 2.45 17.91
CA VAL A 238 -9.82 1.66 17.94
C VAL A 238 -10.04 0.30 18.61
N GLN A 239 -10.78 0.26 19.72
CA GLN A 239 -11.10 -1.00 20.40
C GLN A 239 -12.05 -1.89 19.58
N LYS A 240 -13.01 -1.31 18.88
CA LYS A 240 -13.98 -2.05 18.05
C LYS A 240 -13.39 -2.57 16.74
N THR A 241 -12.28 -2.02 16.29
CA THR A 241 -11.60 -2.41 15.05
C THR A 241 -10.40 -3.33 15.27
N VAL A 242 -10.32 -4.00 16.41
CA VAL A 242 -9.30 -5.04 16.65
C VAL A 242 -9.42 -6.14 15.60
N GLY A 243 -8.30 -6.52 14.97
CA GLY A 243 -8.27 -7.51 13.91
C GLY A 243 -8.57 -6.97 12.51
N TYR A 244 -8.95 -5.70 12.36
CA TYR A 244 -9.17 -5.08 11.04
C TYR A 244 -7.85 -4.85 10.32
N THR A 245 -7.88 -5.03 9.01
CA THR A 245 -6.78 -4.68 8.12
C THR A 245 -6.79 -3.18 7.79
N CYS A 246 -5.74 -2.68 7.17
CA CYS A 246 -5.72 -1.29 6.68
C CYS A 246 -6.80 -1.04 5.61
N GLU A 247 -7.11 -2.04 4.81
CA GLU A 247 -8.18 -1.98 3.80
C GLU A 247 -9.57 -1.94 4.47
N ASP A 248 -9.81 -2.77 5.50
CA ASP A 248 -11.05 -2.77 6.26
C ASP A 248 -11.31 -1.40 6.92
N LEU A 249 -10.27 -0.80 7.51
CA LEU A 249 -10.36 0.54 8.11
C LEU A 249 -10.68 1.63 7.08
N THR A 250 -10.06 1.54 5.90
CA THR A 250 -10.34 2.46 4.79
C THR A 250 -11.79 2.30 4.30
N LEU A 251 -12.26 1.06 4.19
CA LEU A 251 -13.64 0.74 3.84
C LEU A 251 -14.61 1.28 4.90
N LEU A 252 -14.35 1.03 6.19
CA LEU A 252 -15.14 1.51 7.31
C LEU A 252 -15.34 3.04 7.24
N GLN A 253 -14.26 3.77 7.04
CA GLN A 253 -14.31 5.24 6.92
C GLN A 253 -15.08 5.71 5.68
N ARG A 254 -14.90 5.02 4.56
CA ARG A 254 -15.61 5.35 3.32
C ARG A 254 -17.11 5.14 3.49
N GLU A 255 -17.50 4.02 4.07
CA GLU A 255 -18.93 3.69 4.28
C GLU A 255 -19.57 4.60 5.32
N ALA A 256 -18.87 4.94 6.42
CA ALA A 256 -19.36 5.92 7.39
C ALA A 256 -19.64 7.30 6.73
N LYS A 257 -18.77 7.75 5.84
CA LYS A 257 -19.01 8.98 5.03
C LYS A 257 -20.21 8.80 4.08
N MET A 258 -20.46 7.59 3.59
CA MET A 258 -21.63 7.32 2.75
C MET A 258 -22.94 7.31 3.55
N GLU A 259 -22.94 6.85 4.82
CA GLU A 259 -24.10 6.93 5.70
C GLU A 259 -24.52 8.41 5.94
N VAL A 260 -23.55 9.32 6.14
CA VAL A 260 -23.82 10.77 6.22
C VAL A 260 -24.53 11.28 4.96
N ARG A 261 -24.08 10.84 3.77
CA ARG A 261 -24.71 11.22 2.50
C ARG A 261 -26.09 10.60 2.31
N GLN A 262 -26.35 9.42 2.85
CA GLN A 262 -27.69 8.81 2.86
C GLN A 262 -28.64 9.59 3.75
N LYS A 263 -28.21 10.02 4.94
CA LYS A 263 -28.97 10.92 5.83
C LYS A 263 -29.35 12.21 5.09
N LEU A 264 -28.41 12.79 4.34
CA LEU A 264 -28.67 13.99 3.52
C LEU A 264 -29.76 13.75 2.46
N LYS A 265 -29.72 12.59 1.77
CA LYS A 265 -30.68 12.24 0.72
C LYS A 265 -32.07 11.97 1.27
N SER A 266 -32.20 11.41 2.46
CA SER A 266 -33.47 11.07 3.13
C SER A 266 -34.08 12.23 3.91
N ALA A 267 -33.32 13.31 4.13
CA ALA A 267 -33.78 14.46 4.89
C ALA A 267 -34.92 15.20 4.19
N THR A 268 -35.92 15.57 4.98
CA THR A 268 -37.12 16.30 4.55
C THR A 268 -37.16 17.73 5.06
N HIS A 269 -36.27 18.07 6.01
CA HIS A 269 -36.17 19.40 6.63
C HIS A 269 -34.72 19.83 6.73
N PHE A 270 -34.49 21.12 6.50
CA PHE A 270 -33.18 21.75 6.51
C PHE A 270 -33.22 23.03 7.35
N VAL A 271 -32.13 23.32 8.01
CA VAL A 271 -31.94 24.56 8.79
C VAL A 271 -30.75 25.34 8.24
N LYS A 272 -30.85 26.67 8.28
CA LYS A 272 -29.74 27.56 7.93
C LYS A 272 -28.70 27.53 9.04
N VAL A 273 -27.44 27.32 8.65
CA VAL A 273 -26.27 27.27 9.55
C VAL A 273 -25.15 28.08 8.94
N GLU A 274 -24.54 28.94 9.73
CA GLU A 274 -23.28 29.58 9.37
C GLU A 274 -22.13 28.56 9.53
N GLY A 275 -21.25 28.43 8.54
CA GLY A 275 -20.20 27.44 8.62
C GLY A 275 -19.21 27.48 7.44
N TYR A 276 -18.36 26.46 7.41
CA TYR A 276 -17.40 26.23 6.33
C TYR A 276 -17.58 24.82 5.76
N ARG A 277 -17.37 24.70 4.46
CA ARG A 277 -17.62 23.44 3.74
C ARG A 277 -16.58 22.35 4.02
N ARG A 278 -15.34 22.74 4.30
CA ARG A 278 -14.23 21.85 4.67
C ARG A 278 -13.34 22.50 5.73
N PRO A 279 -12.81 21.74 6.69
CA PRO A 279 -11.88 22.27 7.70
C PRO A 279 -10.64 22.93 7.08
N SER A 280 -10.13 22.38 5.97
CA SER A 280 -8.95 22.87 5.26
C SER A 280 -9.21 24.06 4.34
N SER A 281 -10.48 24.38 4.03
CA SER A 281 -10.84 25.52 3.16
C SER A 281 -11.23 26.74 4.01
N ALA A 282 -10.26 27.54 4.40
CA ALA A 282 -10.43 28.80 5.14
C ALA A 282 -11.28 29.88 4.43
N SER A 283 -11.95 29.58 3.32
CA SER A 283 -12.30 30.61 2.36
C SER A 283 -13.77 30.78 2.03
N LYS A 284 -14.74 30.20 2.70
CA LYS A 284 -16.15 30.61 2.55
C LYS A 284 -16.94 30.27 3.81
N THR A 285 -16.94 31.19 4.77
CA THR A 285 -18.04 31.36 5.72
C THR A 285 -19.25 31.84 4.92
N GLY A 286 -20.32 31.09 4.95
CA GLY A 286 -21.56 31.44 4.25
C GLY A 286 -22.76 30.79 4.94
N ASP A 287 -23.96 31.25 4.58
CA ASP A 287 -25.21 30.61 4.99
C ASP A 287 -25.38 29.31 4.22
N PHE A 288 -25.32 28.21 4.93
CA PHE A 288 -25.53 26.87 4.39
C PHE A 288 -26.83 26.25 4.93
N LEU A 289 -27.37 25.30 4.20
CA LEU A 289 -28.49 24.48 4.60
C LEU A 289 -28.00 23.07 4.96
N THR A 290 -28.23 22.64 6.20
CA THR A 290 -27.89 21.31 6.69
C THR A 290 -29.18 20.56 7.08
N PRO A 291 -29.23 19.23 6.92
CA PRO A 291 -30.37 18.43 7.37
C PRO A 291 -30.63 18.57 8.86
N CYS A 292 -31.90 18.64 9.23
CA CYS A 292 -32.31 18.74 10.62
C CYS A 292 -33.59 17.95 10.90
N SER A 293 -33.91 17.79 12.17
CA SER A 293 -35.19 17.25 12.60
C SER A 293 -36.31 18.23 12.27
N PRO A 294 -37.54 17.74 11.97
CA PRO A 294 -38.74 18.61 11.80
C PRO A 294 -39.04 19.52 12.98
N VAL A 295 -38.59 19.15 14.19
CA VAL A 295 -38.82 19.88 15.43
C VAL A 295 -37.78 20.98 15.68
N THR A 296 -36.71 21.04 14.86
CA THR A 296 -35.65 22.02 15.05
C THR A 296 -36.17 23.44 14.78
N PRO A 297 -35.92 24.43 15.67
CA PRO A 297 -36.30 25.81 15.41
C PRO A 297 -35.66 26.34 14.10
N GLY A 298 -36.50 26.93 13.23
CA GLY A 298 -36.05 27.41 11.91
C GLY A 298 -35.98 26.33 10.83
N ALA A 299 -36.48 25.13 11.08
CA ALA A 299 -36.51 24.08 10.06
C ALA A 299 -37.42 24.45 8.88
N ILE A 300 -36.91 24.36 7.68
CA ILE A 300 -37.61 24.61 6.43
C ILE A 300 -37.82 23.26 5.74
N ARG A 301 -39.05 22.99 5.32
CA ARG A 301 -39.36 21.76 4.58
C ARG A 301 -38.84 21.90 3.14
N LEU A 302 -37.78 21.20 2.83
CA LEU A 302 -37.10 21.17 1.53
C LEU A 302 -36.59 19.76 1.26
N THR A 303 -36.28 19.48 0.00
CA THR A 303 -35.51 18.29 -0.36
C THR A 303 -34.08 18.70 -0.78
N TRP A 304 -33.13 17.81 -0.66
CA TRP A 304 -31.73 18.09 -1.05
C TRP A 304 -31.60 18.52 -2.52
N LYS A 305 -32.60 18.19 -3.38
CA LYS A 305 -32.64 18.55 -4.80
C LYS A 305 -33.00 20.02 -5.02
N ASP A 306 -33.76 20.60 -4.12
CA ASP A 306 -34.26 21.98 -4.19
C ASP A 306 -33.20 23.00 -3.72
N ILE A 307 -32.09 22.50 -3.14
CA ILE A 307 -31.04 23.33 -2.57
C ILE A 307 -29.89 23.46 -3.58
N PRO A 308 -29.41 24.67 -3.87
CA PRO A 308 -28.22 24.88 -4.67
C PRO A 308 -27.01 24.11 -4.10
N LYS A 309 -26.20 23.52 -4.98
CA LYS A 309 -25.03 22.72 -4.55
C LYS A 309 -24.05 23.50 -3.69
N GLU A 310 -23.95 24.81 -3.91
CA GLU A 310 -23.07 25.72 -3.17
C GLU A 310 -23.57 25.99 -1.75
N ALA A 311 -24.90 25.95 -1.53
CA ALA A 311 -25.54 26.21 -0.24
C ALA A 311 -25.79 24.93 0.58
N LEU A 312 -25.57 23.76 0.00
CA LEU A 312 -25.79 22.48 0.69
C LEU A 312 -24.57 22.12 1.52
N LEU A 313 -24.79 21.88 2.83
CA LEU A 313 -23.78 21.42 3.77
C LEU A 313 -24.07 19.99 4.23
N GLU A 314 -23.08 19.12 4.07
CA GLU A 314 -23.16 17.75 4.59
C GLU A 314 -23.23 17.79 6.14
N PRO A 315 -24.07 16.96 6.80
CA PRO A 315 -24.06 16.85 8.24
C PRO A 315 -22.71 16.38 8.76
N GLU A 316 -22.44 16.65 10.01
CA GLU A 316 -21.20 16.20 10.65
C GLU A 316 -21.22 14.70 10.87
N LEU A 317 -20.07 14.09 10.61
CA LEU A 317 -19.86 12.66 10.85
C LEU A 317 -19.85 12.40 12.36
N SER A 318 -20.67 11.46 12.81
CA SER A 318 -20.87 11.11 14.21
C SER A 318 -20.41 9.67 14.49
N LEU A 319 -20.24 9.32 15.77
CA LEU A 319 -19.96 7.94 16.18
C LEU A 319 -21.06 6.97 15.70
N GLN A 320 -22.31 7.41 15.71
CA GLN A 320 -23.44 6.59 15.26
C GLN A 320 -23.32 6.13 13.80
N ASP A 321 -22.73 6.96 12.93
CA ASP A 321 -22.48 6.60 11.53
C ASP A 321 -21.50 5.44 11.43
N PHE A 322 -20.46 5.42 12.28
CA PHE A 322 -19.52 4.31 12.37
C PHE A 322 -20.15 3.06 12.98
N GLU A 323 -20.99 3.19 13.99
CA GLU A 323 -21.68 2.04 14.62
C GLU A 323 -22.59 1.31 13.64
N VAL A 324 -23.34 2.04 12.80
CA VAL A 324 -24.14 1.45 11.72
C VAL A 324 -23.30 0.62 10.76
N VAL A 325 -22.11 1.12 10.43
CA VAL A 325 -21.20 0.43 9.52
C VAL A 325 -20.52 -0.77 10.21
N LEU A 326 -20.11 -0.63 11.47
CA LEU A 326 -19.53 -1.72 12.26
C LEU A 326 -20.46 -2.92 12.45
N GLN A 327 -21.79 -2.71 12.45
CA GLN A 327 -22.77 -3.79 12.46
C GLN A 327 -22.82 -4.57 11.14
N LYS A 328 -22.47 -3.93 10.02
CA LYS A 328 -22.52 -4.51 8.67
C LYS A 328 -21.20 -5.15 8.25
N TYR A 329 -20.08 -4.57 8.67
CA TYR A 329 -18.75 -4.93 8.20
C TYR A 329 -17.89 -5.44 9.36
N HIS A 330 -17.32 -6.63 9.15
CA HIS A 330 -16.44 -7.30 10.12
C HIS A 330 -15.04 -7.40 9.53
N ALA A 331 -14.07 -7.78 10.37
CA ALA A 331 -12.71 -8.04 9.95
C ALA A 331 -12.67 -9.06 8.80
N SER A 332 -11.95 -8.74 7.73
CA SER A 332 -11.89 -9.57 6.52
C SER A 332 -10.97 -10.80 6.69
N VAL A 333 -9.98 -10.70 7.59
CA VAL A 333 -9.03 -11.78 7.84
C VAL A 333 -9.57 -12.72 8.92
N THR A 334 -9.52 -14.03 8.62
CA THR A 334 -9.96 -15.07 9.56
C THR A 334 -8.84 -15.46 10.52
N SER A 335 -9.21 -15.93 11.73
CA SER A 335 -8.25 -16.46 12.70
C SER A 335 -7.42 -17.61 12.12
N SER A 336 -8.03 -18.49 11.32
CA SER A 336 -7.34 -19.58 10.63
C SER A 336 -6.24 -19.11 9.65
N GLU A 337 -6.43 -17.96 9.00
CA GLU A 337 -5.41 -17.37 8.13
C GLU A 337 -4.25 -16.80 8.94
N LEU A 338 -4.55 -16.15 10.06
CA LEU A 338 -3.54 -15.65 10.99
C LEU A 338 -2.71 -16.78 11.61
N ASP A 339 -3.37 -17.87 12.02
CA ASP A 339 -2.70 -19.05 12.58
C ASP A 339 -1.73 -19.67 11.55
N LYS A 340 -2.13 -19.76 10.28
CA LYS A 340 -1.25 -20.26 9.20
C LYS A 340 -0.05 -19.35 8.96
N LEU A 341 -0.26 -18.04 9.01
CA LEU A 341 0.83 -17.05 8.86
C LEU A 341 1.81 -17.12 10.03
N GLU A 342 1.31 -17.29 11.25
CA GLU A 342 2.14 -17.41 12.44
C GLU A 342 2.92 -18.74 12.44
N ALA A 343 2.29 -19.83 12.06
CA ALA A 343 2.96 -21.13 11.88
C ALA A 343 4.06 -21.04 10.80
N PHE A 344 3.79 -20.36 9.69
CA PHE A 344 4.81 -20.12 8.65
C PHE A 344 5.96 -19.28 9.18
N ARG A 345 5.66 -18.22 9.92
CA ARG A 345 6.65 -17.33 10.55
C ARG A 345 7.57 -18.12 11.49
N THR A 346 6.99 -18.92 12.40
CA THR A 346 7.73 -19.74 13.37
C THR A 346 8.63 -20.75 12.67
N ASN A 347 8.14 -21.41 11.61
CA ASN A 347 8.93 -22.33 10.80
C ASN A 347 10.09 -21.63 10.07
N GLN A 348 9.87 -20.41 9.55
CA GLN A 348 10.92 -19.62 8.93
C GLN A 348 12.00 -19.21 9.96
N GLU A 349 11.61 -18.78 11.13
CA GLU A 349 12.55 -18.43 12.22
C GLU A 349 13.38 -19.64 12.68
N SER A 350 12.84 -20.86 12.63
CA SER A 350 13.52 -22.10 12.97
C SER A 350 14.50 -22.57 11.90
N ASN A 351 14.17 -22.37 10.63
CA ASN A 351 14.95 -22.89 9.49
C ASN A 351 16.04 -21.95 9.01
N ILE A 352 16.04 -20.69 9.46
CA ILE A 352 17.00 -19.69 8.97
C ILE A 352 18.00 -19.35 10.07
N HIS A 353 19.12 -20.03 10.09
CA HIS A 353 20.35 -19.61 10.77
C HIS A 353 20.92 -18.28 10.18
N THR A 354 20.23 -17.63 9.27
CA THR A 354 20.67 -16.37 8.62
C THR A 354 19.48 -15.43 8.35
N VAL A 355 18.47 -15.40 9.20
CA VAL A 355 17.60 -14.23 9.25
C VAL A 355 18.37 -13.20 10.04
N LEU A 356 18.74 -12.10 9.37
CA LEU A 356 19.00 -10.89 10.11
C LEU A 356 17.80 -10.68 11.05
N ARG A 357 17.92 -11.15 12.28
CA ARG A 357 17.22 -10.51 13.37
C ARG A 357 17.52 -9.04 13.14
N VAL A 358 16.51 -8.27 12.78
CA VAL A 358 16.55 -6.86 13.07
C VAL A 358 16.61 -6.86 14.59
N ASP A 359 17.84 -6.85 15.10
CA ASP A 359 18.08 -6.90 16.53
C ASP A 359 17.48 -5.58 17.04
N MET A 360 16.28 -5.69 17.61
CA MET A 360 15.57 -4.55 18.18
C MET A 360 16.44 -3.87 19.25
N ARG A 361 17.48 -4.55 19.74
CA ARG A 361 18.47 -4.00 20.67
C ARG A 361 19.53 -3.12 20.00
N ALA A 362 19.82 -3.34 18.72
CA ALA A 362 20.79 -2.51 17.99
C ALA A 362 20.24 -1.13 17.60
N PHE A 363 18.93 -0.92 17.71
CA PHE A 363 18.28 0.37 17.37
C PHE A 363 17.93 1.23 18.59
N ASN A 364 18.26 0.79 19.80
CA ASN A 364 18.07 1.56 21.03
C ASN A 364 19.31 2.42 21.42
N VAL A 365 20.16 2.73 20.46
CA VAL A 365 21.25 3.70 20.66
C VAL A 365 20.71 5.08 20.30
N GLY A 366 20.12 5.77 21.27
CA GLY A 366 19.59 7.12 21.07
C GLY A 366 18.95 7.76 22.30
N HIS A 367 19.12 7.20 23.50
CA HIS A 367 19.03 8.00 24.71
C HIS A 367 20.40 8.61 24.96
N VAL A 368 20.50 9.89 24.63
CA VAL A 368 21.56 10.79 25.12
C VAL A 368 21.54 10.70 26.65
N ALA A 369 22.56 10.07 27.21
CA ALA A 369 22.85 10.21 28.62
C ALA A 369 23.22 11.67 28.82
N THR A 370 22.40 12.40 29.55
CA THR A 370 22.78 13.65 30.15
C THR A 370 23.80 13.29 31.25
N ASP A 371 25.07 13.58 30.97
CA ASP A 371 26.13 13.54 31.98
C ASP A 371 25.79 14.53 33.07
N ASP A 372 25.35 14.00 34.21
CA ASP A 372 25.40 14.71 35.48
C ASP A 372 26.87 14.81 35.91
N ALA A 373 27.34 16.03 35.88
CA ALA A 373 28.64 16.40 36.40
C ALA A 373 28.68 16.18 37.93
N GLU A 374 29.28 15.11 38.37
CA GLU A 374 29.75 15.01 39.76
C GLU A 374 31.00 15.86 39.93
N VAL A 375 30.80 16.95 40.68
CA VAL A 375 31.86 17.75 41.27
C VAL A 375 32.50 16.94 42.40
N VAL A 376 33.68 16.42 42.20
CA VAL A 376 34.52 15.95 43.32
C VAL A 376 35.36 17.13 43.79
N LYS A 377 35.09 17.55 45.03
CA LYS A 377 35.99 18.33 45.84
C LYS A 377 37.04 17.38 46.43
N ASP A 378 38.27 17.68 46.21
CA ASP A 378 39.40 17.91 47.10
C ASP A 378 40.71 17.93 46.31
#